data_c19498583d37b73a106720dacddd991a
#
_entry.id   c19498583d37b73a106720dacddd991a
#
_cell.length_a   1.000
_cell.length_b   1.000
_cell.length_c   1.000
_cell.angle_alpha   90.00
_cell.angle_beta   90.00
_cell.angle_gamma   90.00
#
_symmetry.space_group_name_H-M   'P 1'
#
loop_
_entity.id
_entity.type
_entity.pdbx_description
1 polymer ?
#
loop_
_entity_poly.entity_id
_entity_poly.type
_entity_poly.pdbx_seq_one_letter_code
_entity_poly.pdbx_strand_id
1 'polypeptide(L)'
;MPQAHADKPLPMQKGEFVAGTWSADSGVTLDLLDPQGRHVRRLSDREKPAGVLMLVGPADGVYTVRAQGQGTYEWSVTERLPLAEQHAPAPTLDSPRLAALAQTLSQGGTTATFWEEMKRQGTPLIEPANATHDRVTFLWQGAERNVRLFGGPSTDHAQLSRLGDSDVWYVSFLVPKTARLSYRLAPDVPELPGTGMARRRAILATAQADPNNPKVYPERGIDAFQTYSVMELADAPPQPWVAPRAGVPAGSVEALELRSDILGNTRTIHLYRPAGWKPDGPDNHVLVLFDAGAYLGRVPTPTILDNMIAAGVIPPTAALLIDNPTADSRGRELPPNPDFADFLARELMPWARKQGIAVPAARTVIGGSSYGGLASSYAALRHPEVFGNVLSQSGSYWWSPPGEEDQWLTRQFVAVRTLPVRFFLGAGLFESGRGGQPGILETNRHLRDVLRAKGYLVTHREVAGGHDYLSWRGTLSDGLLELIGKNGLARQ
;
A
#
# COMPACT_ATOMS: atom_id res chain seq x y z
N MET A 1 44.33 -6.65 41.67
CA MET A 1 43.88 -5.37 42.23
C MET A 1 42.36 -5.41 42.26
N PRO A 2 41.67 -4.98 43.32
CA PRO A 2 40.21 -4.94 43.29
C PRO A 2 39.76 -3.96 42.21
N GLN A 3 38.83 -4.41 41.37
CA GLN A 3 38.18 -3.54 40.40
C GLN A 3 37.52 -2.36 41.14
N ALA A 4 37.89 -1.15 40.82
CA ALA A 4 37.27 0.02 41.39
C ALA A 4 35.82 0.09 40.88
N HIS A 5 34.86 -0.03 41.79
CA HIS A 5 33.46 0.21 41.52
C HIS A 5 33.10 1.63 41.96
N ALA A 6 32.42 2.37 41.11
CA ALA A 6 31.84 3.65 41.47
C ALA A 6 30.32 3.56 41.29
N ASP A 7 29.62 3.64 42.40
CA ASP A 7 28.17 3.54 42.51
C ASP A 7 27.56 4.96 42.61
N LYS A 8 26.58 5.29 41.79
CA LYS A 8 25.80 6.52 41.87
C LYS A 8 24.31 6.19 41.98
N PRO A 9 23.60 6.81 42.96
CA PRO A 9 22.17 6.53 43.12
C PRO A 9 21.34 7.14 42.02
N LEU A 10 20.29 6.41 41.61
CA LEU A 10 19.27 6.82 40.66
C LEU A 10 17.88 6.51 41.26
N PRO A 11 17.28 7.47 42.01
CA PRO A 11 15.90 7.31 42.46
C PRO A 11 14.95 7.17 41.29
N MET A 12 14.05 6.19 41.32
CA MET A 12 13.01 6.00 40.31
C MET A 12 11.69 5.61 40.96
N GLN A 13 10.59 6.04 40.37
CA GLN A 13 9.25 5.58 40.70
C GLN A 13 8.82 4.45 39.74
N LYS A 14 7.88 3.62 40.19
CA LYS A 14 7.29 2.57 39.32
C LYS A 14 6.64 3.20 38.11
N GLY A 15 7.04 2.75 36.91
CA GLY A 15 6.54 3.24 35.63
C GLY A 15 7.10 4.58 35.18
N GLU A 16 7.91 5.27 35.98
CA GLU A 16 8.58 6.52 35.57
C GLU A 16 9.52 6.27 34.41
N PHE A 17 9.39 7.03 33.34
CA PHE A 17 10.35 7.07 32.23
C PHE A 17 11.50 8.00 32.58
N VAL A 18 12.73 7.53 32.40
CA VAL A 18 13.96 8.28 32.65
C VAL A 18 14.84 8.17 31.39
N ALA A 19 15.22 9.31 30.82
CA ALA A 19 16.15 9.37 29.72
C ALA A 19 17.36 10.26 30.05
N GLY A 20 18.47 9.99 29.37
CA GLY A 20 19.72 10.71 29.57
C GLY A 20 20.81 10.27 28.61
N THR A 21 22.01 10.64 28.93
CA THR A 21 23.21 10.28 28.13
C THR A 21 24.26 9.64 29.03
N TRP A 22 25.11 8.85 28.40
CA TRP A 22 26.30 8.31 29.02
C TRP A 22 27.50 8.40 28.04
N SER A 23 28.70 8.52 28.61
CA SER A 23 29.97 8.31 27.92
C SER A 23 30.90 7.49 28.82
N ALA A 24 31.74 6.67 28.24
CA ALA A 24 32.68 5.85 29.00
C ALA A 24 33.88 5.46 28.12
N ASP A 25 35.08 5.39 28.74
CA ASP A 25 36.27 4.86 28.07
C ASP A 25 36.12 3.37 27.74
N SER A 26 36.88 2.91 26.75
CA SER A 26 36.95 1.50 26.38
C SER A 26 37.30 0.62 27.58
N GLY A 27 36.45 -0.35 27.87
CA GLY A 27 36.60 -1.28 29.00
C GLY A 27 35.83 -0.86 30.27
N VAL A 28 35.22 0.33 30.32
CA VAL A 28 34.29 0.72 31.38
C VAL A 28 32.87 0.29 31.00
N THR A 29 32.13 -0.29 31.93
CA THR A 29 30.74 -0.65 31.77
C THR A 29 29.88 0.03 32.82
N LEU A 30 28.66 0.41 32.43
CA LEU A 30 27.65 0.97 33.31
C LEU A 30 26.48 -0.02 33.39
N ASP A 31 26.16 -0.44 34.64
CA ASP A 31 25.09 -1.38 34.93
C ASP A 31 24.08 -0.73 35.89
N LEU A 32 22.80 -1.00 35.67
CA LEU A 32 21.73 -0.64 36.62
C LEU A 32 21.49 -1.80 37.58
N LEU A 33 21.53 -1.50 38.87
CA LEU A 33 21.20 -2.43 39.93
C LEU A 33 19.91 -1.98 40.63
N ASP A 34 19.12 -2.96 41.08
CA ASP A 34 17.93 -2.68 41.90
C ASP A 34 18.28 -2.26 43.35
N PRO A 35 17.30 -1.83 44.18
CA PRO A 35 17.53 -1.46 45.55
C PRO A 35 18.12 -2.57 46.44
N GLN A 36 18.07 -3.84 45.97
CA GLN A 36 18.69 -4.98 46.63
C GLN A 36 20.08 -5.33 46.09
N GLY A 37 20.62 -4.51 45.18
CA GLY A 37 21.93 -4.70 44.56
C GLY A 37 21.98 -5.75 43.45
N ARG A 38 20.83 -6.26 42.97
CA ARG A 38 20.77 -7.25 41.89
C ARG A 38 20.83 -6.51 40.55
N HIS A 39 21.52 -7.11 39.58
CA HIS A 39 21.63 -6.58 38.23
C HIS A 39 20.26 -6.54 37.53
N VAL A 40 19.90 -5.38 37.01
CA VAL A 40 18.68 -5.15 36.23
C VAL A 40 18.99 -5.16 34.76
N ARG A 41 19.94 -4.32 34.31
CA ARG A 41 20.33 -4.25 32.91
C ARG A 41 21.67 -3.53 32.70
N ARG A 42 22.34 -3.84 31.57
CA ARG A 42 23.47 -3.07 31.06
C ARG A 42 23.00 -1.78 30.42
N LEU A 43 23.61 -0.64 30.77
CA LEU A 43 23.29 0.68 30.24
C LEU A 43 24.26 1.11 29.14
N SER A 44 25.55 0.73 29.25
CA SER A 44 26.58 1.07 28.27
C SER A 44 26.80 -0.04 27.25
N ASP A 45 27.13 0.35 26.02
CA ASP A 45 27.60 -0.54 24.98
C ASP A 45 29.14 -0.53 24.98
N ARG A 46 29.79 -1.70 25.11
CA ARG A 46 31.26 -1.80 25.15
C ARG A 46 31.95 -1.36 23.84
N GLU A 47 31.20 -1.38 22.74
CA GLU A 47 31.72 -1.04 21.42
C GLU A 47 31.59 0.46 21.10
N LYS A 48 30.87 1.21 21.95
CA LYS A 48 30.62 2.63 21.74
C LYS A 48 31.17 3.47 22.89
N PRO A 49 31.79 4.63 22.59
CA PRO A 49 32.29 5.53 23.64
C PRO A 49 31.20 6.35 24.33
N ALA A 50 29.99 6.42 23.75
CA ALA A 50 28.86 7.16 24.29
C ALA A 50 27.53 6.63 23.75
N GLY A 51 26.44 6.97 24.43
CA GLY A 51 25.09 6.55 24.03
C GLY A 51 23.99 7.26 24.82
N VAL A 52 22.76 6.85 24.55
CA VAL A 52 21.59 7.30 25.29
C VAL A 52 21.26 6.29 26.40
N LEU A 53 20.78 6.81 27.51
CA LEU A 53 20.21 6.05 28.62
C LEU A 53 18.69 6.20 28.51
N MET A 54 17.97 5.09 28.48
CA MET A 54 16.50 5.08 28.49
C MET A 54 16.01 3.93 29.38
N LEU A 55 15.23 4.29 30.42
CA LEU A 55 14.76 3.37 31.44
C LEU A 55 13.28 3.60 31.74
N VAL A 56 12.62 2.55 32.17
CA VAL A 56 11.33 2.65 32.86
C VAL A 56 11.52 2.04 34.23
N GLY A 57 11.14 2.77 35.31
CA GLY A 57 11.27 2.31 36.68
C GLY A 57 10.46 1.03 36.93
N PRO A 58 11.10 -0.14 37.24
CA PRO A 58 10.35 -1.38 37.47
C PRO A 58 9.52 -1.33 38.78
N ALA A 59 9.99 -0.61 39.78
CA ALA A 59 9.35 -0.38 41.08
C ALA A 59 9.87 0.93 41.73
N ASP A 60 9.19 1.39 42.75
CA ASP A 60 9.68 2.50 43.57
C ASP A 60 10.97 2.11 44.29
N GLY A 61 11.97 2.97 44.26
CA GLY A 61 13.21 2.73 45.00
C GLY A 61 14.40 3.53 44.53
N VAL A 62 15.51 3.37 45.23
CA VAL A 62 16.79 3.95 44.83
C VAL A 62 17.61 2.87 44.15
N TYR A 63 17.68 2.97 42.85
CA TYR A 63 18.53 2.13 42.01
C TYR A 63 19.96 2.64 42.03
N THR A 64 20.90 1.81 41.62
CA THR A 64 22.31 2.18 41.55
C THR A 64 22.82 2.02 40.12
N VAL A 65 23.39 3.08 39.58
CA VAL A 65 24.21 2.97 38.35
C VAL A 65 25.63 2.68 38.76
N ARG A 66 26.09 1.47 38.47
CA ARG A 66 27.43 0.97 38.80
C ARG A 66 28.34 1.03 37.59
N ALA A 67 29.45 1.78 37.72
CA ALA A 67 30.52 1.74 36.77
C ALA A 67 31.56 0.70 37.16
N GLN A 68 32.00 -0.12 36.22
CA GLN A 68 33.03 -1.16 36.38
C GLN A 68 34.06 -1.06 35.29
N GLY A 69 35.36 -1.12 35.67
CA GLY A 69 36.50 -1.06 34.74
C GLY A 69 37.50 0.01 35.14
N GLN A 70 38.52 0.22 34.30
CA GLN A 70 39.50 1.29 34.44
C GLN A 70 39.28 2.31 33.35
N GLY A 71 39.08 3.57 33.71
CA GLY A 71 38.85 4.67 32.80
C GLY A 71 37.86 5.71 33.32
N THR A 72 37.59 6.70 32.52
CA THR A 72 36.62 7.76 32.83
C THR A 72 35.23 7.37 32.33
N TYR A 73 34.23 7.86 33.00
CA TYR A 73 32.83 7.72 32.59
C TYR A 73 32.03 8.91 33.11
N GLU A 74 30.99 9.23 32.37
CA GLU A 74 29.99 10.21 32.74
C GLU A 74 28.62 9.70 32.34
N TRP A 75 27.61 10.03 33.17
CA TRP A 75 26.21 9.86 32.81
C TRP A 75 25.37 10.93 33.46
N SER A 76 24.29 11.32 32.79
CA SER A 76 23.35 12.32 33.26
C SER A 76 21.92 11.94 32.85
N VAL A 77 20.97 12.34 33.72
CA VAL A 77 19.54 12.29 33.38
C VAL A 77 19.15 13.65 32.83
N THR A 78 18.57 13.63 31.62
CA THR A 78 18.11 14.84 30.92
C THR A 78 16.59 14.97 30.92
N GLU A 79 15.88 13.86 31.15
CA GLU A 79 14.42 13.84 31.13
C GLU A 79 13.88 12.85 32.16
N ARG A 80 12.80 13.24 32.80
CA ARG A 80 11.98 12.38 33.67
C ARG A 80 10.52 12.62 33.37
N LEU A 81 9.75 11.53 33.20
CA LEU A 81 8.33 11.60 32.98
C LEU A 81 7.62 10.61 33.93
N PRO A 82 7.00 11.09 35.00
CA PRO A 82 6.24 10.26 35.92
C PRO A 82 5.11 9.52 35.24
N LEU A 83 4.75 8.31 35.70
CA LEU A 83 3.69 7.51 35.11
C LEU A 83 2.36 8.27 34.95
N ALA A 84 2.04 9.13 35.95
CA ALA A 84 0.84 9.96 35.93
C ALA A 84 0.82 11.01 34.82
N GLU A 85 1.97 11.36 34.25
CA GLU A 85 2.12 12.35 33.19
C GLU A 85 2.33 11.70 31.81
N GLN A 86 2.43 10.36 31.75
CA GLN A 86 2.56 9.60 30.51
C GLN A 86 1.18 9.44 29.87
N HIS A 87 0.71 10.50 29.22
CA HIS A 87 -0.53 10.47 28.47
C HIS A 87 -0.22 10.35 26.98
N ALA A 88 -0.99 9.51 26.28
CA ALA A 88 -1.03 9.62 24.83
C ALA A 88 -1.46 11.05 24.46
N PRO A 89 -0.82 11.70 23.46
CA PRO A 89 -1.30 12.99 23.00
C PRO A 89 -2.80 12.92 22.75
N ALA A 90 -3.54 13.91 23.27
CA ALA A 90 -4.99 13.98 23.04
C ALA A 90 -5.22 13.93 21.52
N PRO A 91 -6.14 13.08 21.03
CA PRO A 91 -6.43 12.99 19.62
C PRO A 91 -6.86 14.37 19.12
N THR A 92 -6.26 14.82 18.01
CA THR A 92 -6.62 16.10 17.39
C THR A 92 -8.07 16.05 16.92
N LEU A 93 -8.88 16.98 17.43
CA LEU A 93 -10.28 17.10 17.02
C LEU A 93 -10.39 18.17 15.93
N ASP A 94 -9.90 17.80 14.73
CA ASP A 94 -9.80 18.75 13.61
C ASP A 94 -11.13 19.03 12.91
N SER A 95 -12.14 18.16 13.05
CA SER A 95 -13.45 18.30 12.46
C SER A 95 -14.31 19.30 13.23
N PRO A 96 -14.76 20.40 12.62
CA PRO A 96 -15.70 21.36 13.22
C PRO A 96 -16.99 20.68 13.71
N ARG A 97 -17.50 19.69 12.97
CA ARG A 97 -18.71 18.94 13.34
C ARG A 97 -18.49 18.10 14.60
N LEU A 98 -17.34 17.43 14.70
CA LEU A 98 -17.01 16.65 15.90
C LEU A 98 -16.70 17.55 17.09
N ALA A 99 -16.11 18.73 16.87
CA ALA A 99 -15.92 19.72 17.93
C ALA A 99 -17.25 20.21 18.50
N ALA A 100 -18.22 20.50 17.64
CA ALA A 100 -19.58 20.86 18.05
C ALA A 100 -20.28 19.71 18.80
N LEU A 101 -20.11 18.46 18.35
CA LEU A 101 -20.64 17.29 19.03
C LEU A 101 -19.98 17.12 20.43
N ALA A 102 -18.67 17.27 20.53
CA ALA A 102 -17.97 17.22 21.82
C ALA A 102 -18.49 18.26 22.81
N GLN A 103 -18.79 19.48 22.34
CA GLN A 103 -19.43 20.50 23.16
C GLN A 103 -20.83 20.10 23.60
N THR A 104 -21.63 19.51 22.71
CA THR A 104 -22.98 19.01 23.06
C THR A 104 -22.88 17.92 24.13
N LEU A 105 -21.94 16.99 24.00
CA LEU A 105 -21.74 15.91 24.97
C LEU A 105 -21.28 16.43 26.33
N SER A 106 -20.43 17.46 26.36
CA SER A 106 -19.99 18.07 27.62
C SER A 106 -21.11 18.78 28.38
N GLN A 107 -22.21 19.12 27.68
CA GLN A 107 -23.41 19.72 28.24
C GLN A 107 -24.50 18.68 28.60
N GLY A 108 -24.18 17.38 28.54
CA GLY A 108 -25.11 16.29 28.88
C GLY A 108 -26.01 15.86 27.69
N GLY A 109 -25.72 16.34 26.48
CA GLY A 109 -26.42 15.89 25.26
C GLY A 109 -26.01 14.47 24.83
N THR A 110 -26.59 13.99 23.72
CA THR A 110 -26.36 12.64 23.20
C THR A 110 -25.85 12.68 21.74
N THR A 111 -25.39 11.54 21.24
CA THR A 111 -24.92 11.35 19.86
C THR A 111 -26.06 11.08 18.86
N ALA A 112 -27.31 10.91 19.33
CA ALA A 112 -28.42 10.42 18.49
C ALA A 112 -28.64 11.26 17.22
N THR A 113 -28.79 12.60 17.38
CA THR A 113 -29.01 13.53 16.27
C THR A 113 -27.83 13.53 15.28
N PHE A 114 -26.61 13.40 15.78
CA PHE A 114 -25.42 13.29 14.94
C PHE A 114 -25.46 12.03 14.07
N TRP A 115 -25.80 10.86 14.66
CA TRP A 115 -25.88 9.63 13.89
C TRP A 115 -27.05 9.60 12.91
N GLU A 116 -28.20 10.19 13.25
CA GLU A 116 -29.31 10.36 12.29
C GLU A 116 -28.89 11.19 11.09
N GLU A 117 -28.11 12.25 11.30
CA GLU A 117 -27.57 13.06 10.22
C GLU A 117 -26.56 12.29 9.38
N MET A 118 -25.60 11.56 9.99
CA MET A 118 -24.62 10.74 9.26
C MET A 118 -25.32 9.65 8.43
N LYS A 119 -26.35 9.00 8.93
CA LYS A 119 -27.16 8.04 8.17
C LYS A 119 -27.87 8.66 6.98
N ARG A 120 -28.34 9.89 7.11
CA ARG A 120 -29.06 10.61 6.04
C ARG A 120 -28.14 11.09 4.95
N GLN A 121 -26.99 11.68 5.28
CA GLN A 121 -26.05 12.26 4.30
C GLN A 121 -24.98 11.28 3.82
N GLY A 122 -24.76 10.19 4.54
CA GLY A 122 -23.71 9.21 4.29
C GLY A 122 -22.36 9.57 4.91
N THR A 123 -21.50 8.57 5.01
CA THR A 123 -20.11 8.66 5.49
C THR A 123 -19.13 8.40 4.34
N PRO A 124 -17.87 8.79 4.44
CA PRO A 124 -17.25 9.56 5.52
C PRO A 124 -17.77 10.99 5.60
N LEU A 125 -17.64 11.63 6.75
CA LEU A 125 -17.94 13.05 6.89
C LEU A 125 -16.91 13.88 6.11
N ILE A 126 -17.38 14.72 5.19
CA ILE A 126 -16.55 15.56 4.34
C ILE A 126 -16.80 17.03 4.69
N GLU A 127 -15.75 17.76 5.03
CA GLU A 127 -15.80 19.16 5.41
C GLU A 127 -14.76 19.95 4.60
N PRO A 128 -15.13 21.12 4.02
CA PRO A 128 -14.18 21.97 3.32
C PRO A 128 -13.03 22.40 4.23
N ALA A 129 -11.80 22.27 3.76
CA ALA A 129 -10.62 22.71 4.50
C ALA A 129 -9.95 23.92 3.82
N ASN A 130 -9.70 23.85 2.51
CA ASN A 130 -9.14 24.96 1.72
C ASN A 130 -9.48 24.80 0.22
N ALA A 131 -8.85 25.59 -0.65
CA ALA A 131 -9.16 25.60 -2.08
C ALA A 131 -8.88 24.24 -2.76
N THR A 132 -7.91 23.45 -2.28
CA THR A 132 -7.42 22.22 -2.92
C THR A 132 -7.66 20.95 -2.12
N HIS A 133 -8.02 21.08 -0.84
CA HIS A 133 -8.18 19.94 0.07
C HIS A 133 -9.49 20.02 0.85
N ASP A 134 -10.05 18.85 1.12
CA ASP A 134 -11.14 18.65 2.08
C ASP A 134 -10.63 17.86 3.30
N ARG A 135 -11.27 18.09 4.44
CA ARG A 135 -11.14 17.24 5.61
C ARG A 135 -12.12 16.10 5.47
N VAL A 136 -11.60 14.87 5.53
CA VAL A 136 -12.40 13.64 5.51
C VAL A 136 -12.27 12.95 6.85
N THR A 137 -13.39 12.74 7.52
CA THR A 137 -13.44 12.06 8.80
C THR A 137 -14.17 10.73 8.65
N PHE A 138 -13.44 9.64 8.86
CA PHE A 138 -13.99 8.29 8.91
C PHE A 138 -14.58 8.05 10.28
N LEU A 139 -15.77 7.46 10.32
CA LEU A 139 -16.60 7.34 11.52
C LEU A 139 -17.05 5.88 11.73
N TRP A 140 -17.10 5.46 13.00
CA TRP A 140 -17.71 4.19 13.39
C TRP A 140 -18.56 4.37 14.65
N GLN A 141 -19.71 3.69 14.69
CA GLN A 141 -20.61 3.72 15.85
C GLN A 141 -20.47 2.44 16.68
N GLY A 142 -20.22 2.56 17.97
CA GLY A 142 -20.50 1.51 18.95
C GLY A 142 -19.46 0.39 19.08
N ALA A 143 -18.18 0.59 18.71
CA ALA A 143 -17.12 -0.35 19.06
C ALA A 143 -16.77 -0.27 20.56
N GLU A 144 -16.39 -1.40 21.15
CA GLU A 144 -16.07 -1.50 22.58
C GLU A 144 -14.60 -1.18 22.88
N ARG A 145 -13.66 -1.68 22.04
CA ARG A 145 -12.22 -1.65 22.34
C ARG A 145 -11.41 -0.75 21.42
N ASN A 146 -11.59 -0.90 20.13
CA ASN A 146 -10.82 -0.19 19.11
C ASN A 146 -11.51 -0.22 17.76
N VAL A 147 -11.11 0.68 16.87
CA VAL A 147 -11.50 0.64 15.45
C VAL A 147 -10.28 0.95 14.61
N ARG A 148 -10.08 0.22 13.51
CA ARG A 148 -9.03 0.47 12.53
C ARG A 148 -9.60 0.80 11.17
N LEU A 149 -9.02 1.80 10.51
CA LEU A 149 -9.27 2.09 9.10
C LEU A 149 -8.40 1.19 8.24
N PHE A 150 -8.99 0.32 7.44
CA PHE A 150 -8.31 -0.52 6.46
C PHE A 150 -8.46 0.08 5.06
N GLY A 151 -7.35 0.45 4.42
CA GLY A 151 -7.36 1.32 3.25
C GLY A 151 -7.46 2.80 3.66
N GLY A 152 -8.01 3.63 2.79
CA GLY A 152 -8.12 5.06 3.06
C GLY A 152 -6.84 5.84 2.77
N PRO A 153 -6.74 7.10 3.23
CA PRO A 153 -5.60 7.96 2.96
C PRO A 153 -4.37 7.65 3.83
N SER A 154 -4.37 6.51 4.51
CA SER A 154 -3.27 6.06 5.36
C SER A 154 -2.92 4.61 5.03
N THR A 155 -1.63 4.35 4.87
CA THR A 155 -1.10 3.01 4.72
C THR A 155 -1.00 2.25 6.05
N ASP A 156 -1.20 2.92 7.22
CA ASP A 156 -0.95 2.37 8.57
C ASP A 156 -2.11 1.59 9.17
N HIS A 157 -3.20 1.41 8.45
CA HIS A 157 -4.41 0.93 9.08
C HIS A 157 -4.72 1.76 10.32
N ALA A 158 -4.85 3.09 10.14
CA ALA A 158 -4.94 4.08 11.19
C ALA A 158 -5.96 3.69 12.25
N GLN A 159 -5.59 3.87 13.51
CA GLN A 159 -6.49 3.66 14.63
C GLN A 159 -7.42 4.87 14.76
N LEU A 160 -8.71 4.61 14.91
CA LEU A 160 -9.67 5.62 15.25
C LEU A 160 -9.60 5.92 16.75
N SER A 161 -9.81 7.18 17.09
CA SER A 161 -9.94 7.64 18.48
C SER A 161 -11.41 7.66 18.86
N ARG A 162 -11.71 7.40 20.13
CA ARG A 162 -13.05 7.53 20.67
C ARG A 162 -13.29 8.99 21.10
N LEU A 163 -14.46 9.53 20.79
CA LEU A 163 -14.84 10.89 21.21
C LEU A 163 -15.35 10.87 22.66
N GLY A 164 -14.46 11.13 23.62
CA GLY A 164 -14.78 10.98 25.04
C GLY A 164 -15.29 9.57 25.35
N ASP A 165 -16.34 9.48 26.16
CA ASP A 165 -16.99 8.21 26.50
C ASP A 165 -18.18 7.87 25.60
N SER A 166 -18.35 8.61 24.48
CA SER A 166 -19.44 8.40 23.54
C SER A 166 -19.26 7.13 22.69
N ASP A 167 -20.26 6.79 21.88
CA ASP A 167 -20.23 5.69 20.89
C ASP A 167 -19.58 6.09 19.56
N VAL A 168 -18.97 7.30 19.45
CA VAL A 168 -18.36 7.81 18.24
C VAL A 168 -16.87 7.53 18.21
N TRP A 169 -16.44 6.77 17.20
CA TRP A 169 -15.04 6.57 16.85
C TRP A 169 -14.70 7.32 15.57
N TYR A 170 -13.55 7.99 15.51
CA TYR A 170 -13.20 8.84 14.37
C TYR A 170 -11.70 8.89 14.09
N VAL A 171 -11.37 9.16 12.82
CA VAL A 171 -10.06 9.62 12.38
C VAL A 171 -10.22 10.57 11.20
N SER A 172 -9.52 11.70 11.22
CA SER A 172 -9.61 12.74 10.21
C SER A 172 -8.32 12.83 9.38
N PHE A 173 -8.47 13.09 8.08
CA PHE A 173 -7.37 13.34 7.17
C PHE A 173 -7.66 14.58 6.31
N LEU A 174 -6.60 15.30 6.00
CA LEU A 174 -6.64 16.34 4.98
C LEU A 174 -6.23 15.72 3.64
N VAL A 175 -7.14 15.68 2.69
CA VAL A 175 -6.93 15.00 1.41
C VAL A 175 -7.23 15.91 0.22
N PRO A 176 -6.55 15.74 -0.93
CA PRO A 176 -6.86 16.50 -2.13
C PRO A 176 -8.32 16.28 -2.59
N LYS A 177 -8.99 17.31 -3.08
CA LYS A 177 -10.36 17.22 -3.63
C LYS A 177 -10.50 16.27 -4.81
N THR A 178 -9.37 15.88 -5.42
CA THR A 178 -9.29 14.87 -6.48
C THR A 178 -9.27 13.44 -5.97
N ALA A 179 -9.38 13.20 -4.65
CA ALA A 179 -9.23 11.89 -4.06
C ALA A 179 -10.40 10.94 -4.37
N ARG A 180 -10.03 9.71 -4.73
CA ARG A 180 -10.93 8.54 -4.83
C ARG A 180 -10.22 7.32 -4.27
N LEU A 181 -10.84 6.64 -3.33
CA LEU A 181 -10.32 5.40 -2.76
C LEU A 181 -11.43 4.51 -2.19
N SER A 182 -11.08 3.26 -1.95
CA SER A 182 -11.94 2.33 -1.22
C SER A 182 -11.40 2.08 0.19
N TYR A 183 -12.30 1.87 1.15
CA TYR A 183 -11.93 1.61 2.54
C TYR A 183 -12.88 0.63 3.22
N ARG A 184 -12.43 0.07 4.33
CA ARG A 184 -13.24 -0.68 5.30
C ARG A 184 -12.91 -0.22 6.71
N LEU A 185 -13.82 -0.46 7.63
CA LEU A 185 -13.62 -0.22 9.06
C LEU A 185 -13.57 -1.55 9.79
N ALA A 186 -12.62 -1.71 10.68
CA ALA A 186 -12.41 -2.92 11.45
C ALA A 186 -12.64 -2.61 12.94
N PRO A 187 -13.89 -2.81 13.46
CA PRO A 187 -14.18 -2.65 14.86
C PRO A 187 -13.64 -3.84 15.66
N ASP A 188 -13.30 -3.58 16.92
CA ASP A 188 -12.94 -4.57 17.95
C ASP A 188 -11.89 -5.59 17.49
N VAL A 189 -10.88 -5.07 16.77
CA VAL A 189 -9.79 -5.90 16.25
C VAL A 189 -9.11 -6.66 17.39
N PRO A 190 -9.00 -8.00 17.31
CA PRO A 190 -8.30 -8.77 18.32
C PRO A 190 -6.81 -8.44 18.36
N GLU A 191 -6.25 -8.33 19.55
CA GLU A 191 -4.83 -8.16 19.77
C GLU A 191 -4.15 -9.53 19.72
N LEU A 192 -3.43 -9.81 18.63
CA LEU A 192 -2.68 -11.05 18.46
C LEU A 192 -1.20 -10.80 18.76
N PRO A 193 -0.54 -11.73 19.48
CA PRO A 193 0.92 -11.69 19.59
C PRO A 193 1.55 -11.93 18.22
N GLY A 194 2.71 -11.31 17.96
CA GLY A 194 3.51 -11.60 16.77
C GLY A 194 3.76 -10.40 15.86
N THR A 195 3.98 -10.69 14.58
CA THR A 195 4.46 -9.75 13.56
C THR A 195 3.38 -8.83 13.01
N GLY A 196 3.78 -7.86 12.16
CA GLY A 196 2.85 -7.01 11.39
C GLY A 196 1.87 -7.83 10.53
N MET A 197 2.26 -9.02 10.07
CA MET A 197 1.36 -9.92 9.34
C MET A 197 0.25 -10.49 10.23
N ALA A 198 0.56 -10.86 11.48
CA ALA A 198 -0.46 -11.29 12.44
C ALA A 198 -1.48 -10.17 12.72
N ARG A 199 -0.98 -8.94 12.91
CA ARG A 199 -1.84 -7.75 13.07
C ARG A 199 -2.74 -7.52 11.84
N ARG A 200 -2.18 -7.62 10.63
CA ARG A 200 -2.98 -7.51 9.40
C ARG A 200 -4.08 -8.57 9.31
N ARG A 201 -3.80 -9.81 9.69
CA ARG A 201 -4.82 -10.88 9.73
C ARG A 201 -5.92 -10.57 10.75
N ALA A 202 -5.57 -10.06 11.93
CA ALA A 202 -6.53 -9.64 12.94
C ALA A 202 -7.46 -8.53 12.43
N ILE A 203 -6.91 -7.52 11.75
CA ILE A 203 -7.70 -6.44 11.12
C ILE A 203 -8.63 -7.01 10.05
N LEU A 204 -8.13 -7.87 9.18
CA LEU A 204 -8.94 -8.46 8.10
C LEU A 204 -10.10 -9.32 8.62
N ALA A 205 -9.98 -9.90 9.82
CA ALA A 205 -11.04 -10.71 10.42
C ALA A 205 -12.28 -9.89 10.79
N THR A 206 -12.15 -8.58 11.03
CA THR A 206 -13.28 -7.71 11.42
C THR A 206 -13.54 -6.58 10.42
N ALA A 207 -12.63 -6.38 9.44
CA ALA A 207 -12.75 -5.31 8.45
C ALA A 207 -13.99 -5.49 7.56
N GLN A 208 -14.87 -4.49 7.54
CA GLN A 208 -16.13 -4.50 6.83
C GLN A 208 -16.45 -3.14 6.21
N ALA A 209 -17.40 -3.11 5.29
CA ALA A 209 -17.89 -1.88 4.73
C ALA A 209 -18.53 -1.00 5.84
N ASP A 210 -18.40 0.30 5.68
CA ASP A 210 -19.04 1.30 6.54
C ASP A 210 -20.56 1.25 6.35
N PRO A 211 -21.34 0.91 7.38
CA PRO A 211 -22.78 0.74 7.25
C PRO A 211 -23.54 2.03 6.92
N ASN A 212 -22.92 3.19 7.14
CA ASN A 212 -23.52 4.48 6.84
C ASN A 212 -23.05 5.06 5.48
N ASN A 213 -22.22 4.32 4.73
CA ASN A 213 -21.79 4.76 3.39
C ASN A 213 -22.64 4.08 2.31
N PRO A 214 -23.44 4.83 1.53
CA PRO A 214 -24.27 4.25 0.47
C PRO A 214 -23.46 3.83 -0.77
N LYS A 215 -22.21 4.30 -0.91
CA LYS A 215 -21.35 3.98 -2.06
C LYS A 215 -20.46 2.79 -1.74
N VAL A 216 -20.68 1.68 -2.44
CA VAL A 216 -19.97 0.42 -2.21
C VAL A 216 -19.22 -0.07 -3.45
N TYR A 217 -18.19 -0.89 -3.23
CA TYR A 217 -17.38 -1.46 -4.28
C TYR A 217 -16.90 -2.89 -3.90
N PRO A 218 -17.08 -3.91 -4.75
CA PRO A 218 -17.88 -3.85 -5.99
C PRO A 218 -19.36 -3.56 -5.69
N GLU A 219 -20.11 -3.05 -6.67
CA GLU A 219 -21.52 -2.65 -6.50
C GLU A 219 -22.42 -3.82 -6.09
N ARG A 220 -22.02 -5.04 -6.40
CA ARG A 220 -22.69 -6.29 -6.01
C ARG A 220 -21.79 -7.14 -5.13
N GLY A 221 -21.52 -6.64 -3.93
CA GLY A 221 -20.81 -7.41 -2.90
C GLY A 221 -21.70 -8.50 -2.31
N ILE A 222 -21.10 -9.59 -1.83
CA ILE A 222 -21.82 -10.71 -1.22
C ILE A 222 -22.29 -10.30 0.18
N ASP A 223 -21.42 -9.64 0.95
CA ASP A 223 -21.66 -9.21 2.32
C ASP A 223 -20.78 -7.99 2.67
N ALA A 224 -20.93 -7.48 3.89
CA ALA A 224 -20.16 -6.33 4.38
C ALA A 224 -18.66 -6.62 4.44
N PHE A 225 -18.22 -7.87 4.63
CA PHE A 225 -16.79 -8.24 4.75
C PHE A 225 -16.09 -8.36 3.40
N GLN A 226 -16.82 -8.59 2.33
CA GLN A 226 -16.28 -8.66 0.96
C GLN A 226 -16.49 -7.36 0.17
N THR A 227 -17.23 -6.43 0.74
CA THR A 227 -17.53 -5.13 0.16
C THR A 227 -16.66 -4.04 0.79
N TYR A 228 -16.32 -3.04 0.00
CA TYR A 228 -15.62 -1.83 0.44
C TYR A 228 -16.54 -0.64 0.32
N SER A 229 -16.42 0.31 1.21
CA SER A 229 -17.02 1.62 1.07
C SER A 229 -16.17 2.52 0.17
N VAL A 230 -16.80 3.42 -0.56
CA VAL A 230 -16.11 4.31 -1.49
C VAL A 230 -16.11 5.74 -0.95
N MET A 231 -14.94 6.34 -0.90
CA MET A 231 -14.76 7.77 -0.77
C MET A 231 -14.39 8.35 -2.14
N GLU A 232 -15.21 9.26 -2.63
CA GLU A 232 -14.99 9.97 -3.89
C GLU A 232 -15.34 11.44 -3.70
N LEU A 233 -14.34 12.31 -3.79
CA LEU A 233 -14.48 13.74 -3.62
C LEU A 233 -14.86 14.42 -4.95
N ALA A 234 -15.26 15.68 -4.87
CA ALA A 234 -15.94 16.38 -5.96
C ALA A 234 -15.11 16.51 -7.25
N ASP A 235 -13.79 16.69 -7.11
CA ASP A 235 -12.88 16.89 -8.23
C ASP A 235 -12.16 15.59 -8.65
N ALA A 236 -12.63 14.42 -8.16
CA ALA A 236 -12.03 13.13 -8.53
C ALA A 236 -12.13 12.90 -10.06
N PRO A 237 -11.01 12.63 -10.76
CA PRO A 237 -11.02 12.44 -12.19
C PRO A 237 -12.03 11.37 -12.63
N PRO A 238 -12.85 11.60 -13.66
CA PRO A 238 -13.83 10.61 -14.11
C PRO A 238 -13.14 9.32 -14.58
N GLN A 239 -13.84 8.19 -14.42
CA GLN A 239 -13.45 6.89 -14.96
C GLN A 239 -14.47 6.45 -16.02
N PRO A 240 -14.46 7.07 -17.20
CA PRO A 240 -15.57 6.95 -18.15
C PRO A 240 -15.70 5.59 -18.82
N TRP A 241 -14.69 4.72 -18.71
CA TRP A 241 -14.62 3.45 -19.44
C TRP A 241 -15.09 2.24 -18.65
N VAL A 242 -15.34 2.38 -17.34
CA VAL A 242 -15.57 1.23 -16.43
C VAL A 242 -16.99 0.69 -16.46
N ALA A 243 -17.97 1.46 -16.89
CA ALA A 243 -19.37 1.02 -16.94
C ALA A 243 -19.76 0.61 -18.39
N PRO A 244 -20.58 -0.42 -18.57
CA PRO A 244 -21.12 -0.77 -19.89
C PRO A 244 -21.85 0.42 -20.51
N ARG A 245 -21.67 0.60 -21.82
CA ARG A 245 -22.33 1.68 -22.59
C ARG A 245 -23.31 1.09 -23.59
N ALA A 246 -24.47 1.70 -23.70
CA ALA A 246 -25.47 1.31 -24.70
C ALA A 246 -24.89 1.44 -26.12
N GLY A 247 -25.14 0.42 -26.96
CA GLY A 247 -24.67 0.39 -28.34
C GLY A 247 -23.19 0.01 -28.53
N VAL A 248 -22.44 -0.25 -27.46
CA VAL A 248 -21.08 -0.77 -27.55
C VAL A 248 -21.15 -2.29 -27.68
N PRO A 249 -20.60 -2.89 -28.76
CA PRO A 249 -20.56 -4.34 -28.91
C PRO A 249 -19.64 -4.95 -27.87
N ALA A 250 -20.14 -5.94 -27.12
CA ALA A 250 -19.34 -6.69 -26.16
C ALA A 250 -18.42 -7.69 -26.85
N GLY A 251 -17.17 -7.75 -26.43
CA GLY A 251 -16.25 -8.83 -26.78
C GLY A 251 -16.59 -10.13 -26.06
N SER A 252 -15.82 -11.17 -26.33
CA SER A 252 -15.94 -12.48 -25.69
C SER A 252 -14.77 -12.77 -24.78
N VAL A 253 -15.05 -13.46 -23.65
CA VAL A 253 -14.01 -14.00 -22.76
C VAL A 253 -14.14 -15.51 -22.72
N GLU A 254 -13.05 -16.19 -23.02
CA GLU A 254 -12.96 -17.65 -23.02
C GLU A 254 -11.92 -18.09 -21.99
N ALA A 255 -12.27 -18.99 -21.09
CA ALA A 255 -11.36 -19.58 -20.11
C ALA A 255 -10.72 -20.84 -20.69
N LEU A 256 -9.42 -20.83 -20.89
CA LEU A 256 -8.65 -21.90 -21.52
C LEU A 256 -7.53 -22.37 -20.58
N GLU A 257 -7.28 -23.65 -20.54
CA GLU A 257 -6.16 -24.19 -19.78
C GLU A 257 -4.86 -24.17 -20.59
N LEU A 258 -3.79 -23.73 -19.96
CA LEU A 258 -2.43 -23.80 -20.48
C LEU A 258 -1.56 -24.57 -19.52
N ARG A 259 -1.04 -25.72 -19.97
CA ARG A 259 0.01 -26.44 -19.26
C ARG A 259 1.34 -25.80 -19.56
N SER A 260 2.07 -25.47 -18.52
CA SER A 260 3.45 -24.99 -18.60
C SER A 260 4.43 -26.11 -18.21
N ASP A 261 5.35 -26.41 -19.09
CA ASP A 261 6.45 -27.34 -18.81
C ASP A 261 7.55 -26.62 -17.99
N ILE A 262 7.76 -25.32 -18.23
CA ILE A 262 8.71 -24.48 -17.46
C ILE A 262 8.31 -24.39 -16.00
N LEU A 263 7.02 -24.15 -15.71
CA LEU A 263 6.51 -23.96 -14.34
C LEU A 263 6.02 -25.27 -13.71
N GLY A 264 5.92 -26.35 -14.47
CA GLY A 264 5.43 -27.65 -14.01
C GLY A 264 3.98 -27.64 -13.53
N ASN A 265 3.13 -26.70 -14.04
CA ASN A 265 1.74 -26.58 -13.61
C ASN A 265 0.78 -26.32 -14.80
N THR A 266 -0.51 -26.41 -14.51
CA THR A 266 -1.57 -25.99 -15.43
C THR A 266 -2.28 -24.77 -14.83
N ARG A 267 -2.57 -23.77 -15.65
CA ARG A 267 -3.28 -22.58 -15.24
C ARG A 267 -4.32 -22.14 -16.22
N THR A 268 -5.33 -21.44 -15.76
CA THR A 268 -6.35 -20.83 -16.59
C THR A 268 -5.83 -19.52 -17.19
N ILE A 269 -6.00 -19.37 -18.48
CA ILE A 269 -5.80 -18.13 -19.23
C ILE A 269 -7.17 -17.67 -19.72
N HIS A 270 -7.61 -16.50 -19.26
CA HIS A 270 -8.84 -15.91 -19.78
C HIS A 270 -8.49 -15.06 -20.99
N LEU A 271 -8.91 -15.54 -22.15
CA LEU A 271 -8.65 -14.91 -23.43
C LEU A 271 -9.85 -14.03 -23.81
N TYR A 272 -9.66 -12.71 -23.75
CA TYR A 272 -10.62 -11.74 -24.25
C TYR A 272 -10.31 -11.40 -25.72
N ARG A 273 -11.36 -11.41 -26.57
CA ARG A 273 -11.34 -10.89 -27.92
C ARG A 273 -12.41 -9.82 -28.09
N PRO A 274 -12.08 -8.61 -28.60
CA PRO A 274 -13.09 -7.60 -28.88
C PRO A 274 -14.05 -8.04 -29.96
N ALA A 275 -15.23 -7.46 -30.00
CA ALA A 275 -16.19 -7.72 -31.07
C ALA A 275 -15.57 -7.44 -32.45
N GLY A 276 -15.77 -8.36 -33.38
CA GLY A 276 -15.21 -8.23 -34.71
C GLY A 276 -13.70 -8.48 -34.85
N TRP A 277 -13.07 -9.12 -33.86
CA TRP A 277 -11.66 -9.49 -33.90
C TRP A 277 -11.29 -10.26 -35.15
N LYS A 278 -10.25 -9.81 -35.84
CA LYS A 278 -9.64 -10.50 -36.98
C LYS A 278 -8.21 -10.85 -36.64
N PRO A 279 -7.80 -12.13 -36.67
CA PRO A 279 -6.42 -12.54 -36.31
C PRO A 279 -5.32 -11.78 -37.04
N ASP A 280 -5.55 -11.48 -38.31
CA ASP A 280 -4.57 -10.82 -39.20
C ASP A 280 -4.79 -9.28 -39.29
N GLY A 281 -5.53 -8.71 -38.37
CA GLY A 281 -5.76 -7.26 -38.34
C GLY A 281 -4.44 -6.47 -38.20
N PRO A 282 -4.16 -5.52 -39.13
CA PRO A 282 -2.85 -4.83 -39.16
C PRO A 282 -2.58 -4.00 -37.95
N ASP A 283 -3.63 -3.54 -37.23
CA ASP A 283 -3.53 -2.68 -36.06
C ASP A 283 -3.81 -3.42 -34.74
N ASN A 284 -3.85 -4.75 -34.76
CA ASN A 284 -4.08 -5.56 -33.59
C ASN A 284 -3.00 -5.31 -32.53
N HIS A 285 -3.46 -5.25 -31.28
CA HIS A 285 -2.63 -5.18 -30.05
C HIS A 285 -3.00 -6.30 -29.09
N VAL A 286 -2.12 -6.61 -28.17
CA VAL A 286 -2.40 -7.53 -27.06
C VAL A 286 -2.03 -6.92 -25.73
N LEU A 287 -2.90 -7.12 -24.75
CA LEU A 287 -2.69 -6.79 -23.34
C LEU A 287 -2.54 -8.07 -22.53
N VAL A 288 -1.44 -8.24 -21.84
CA VAL A 288 -1.17 -9.35 -20.93
C VAL A 288 -1.30 -8.83 -19.48
N LEU A 289 -2.20 -9.40 -18.70
CA LEU A 289 -2.47 -9.00 -17.32
C LEU A 289 -2.40 -10.18 -16.37
N PHE A 290 -1.92 -9.92 -15.15
CA PHE A 290 -1.93 -10.86 -14.03
C PHE A 290 -3.19 -10.68 -13.17
N ASP A 291 -3.38 -11.59 -12.19
CA ASP A 291 -4.51 -11.52 -11.25
C ASP A 291 -5.88 -11.50 -11.96
N ALA A 292 -6.10 -12.45 -12.90
CA ALA A 292 -7.27 -12.49 -13.80
C ALA A 292 -8.60 -12.30 -13.07
N GLY A 293 -8.81 -12.98 -11.94
CA GLY A 293 -10.07 -12.83 -11.18
C GLY A 293 -10.35 -11.38 -10.74
N ALA A 294 -9.33 -10.61 -10.40
CA ALA A 294 -9.48 -9.21 -10.05
C ALA A 294 -9.70 -8.33 -11.29
N TYR A 295 -8.98 -8.60 -12.38
CA TYR A 295 -9.07 -7.83 -13.62
C TYR A 295 -10.25 -8.21 -14.53
N LEU A 296 -10.98 -9.26 -14.20
CA LEU A 296 -12.30 -9.57 -14.78
C LEU A 296 -13.45 -9.01 -13.94
N GLY A 297 -13.26 -8.90 -12.63
CA GLY A 297 -14.32 -8.47 -11.71
C GLY A 297 -14.18 -7.04 -11.23
N ARG A 298 -13.20 -6.79 -10.35
CA ARG A 298 -13.00 -5.47 -9.74
C ARG A 298 -12.49 -4.42 -10.74
N VAL A 299 -11.61 -4.80 -11.63
CA VAL A 299 -11.24 -4.01 -12.81
C VAL A 299 -11.92 -4.64 -14.00
N PRO A 300 -13.05 -4.10 -14.51
CA PRO A 300 -13.82 -4.72 -15.57
C PRO A 300 -13.10 -4.56 -16.93
N THR A 301 -11.96 -5.20 -17.08
CA THR A 301 -11.06 -5.06 -18.25
C THR A 301 -11.77 -5.28 -19.57
N PRO A 302 -12.64 -6.32 -19.76
CA PRO A 302 -13.38 -6.49 -21.01
C PRO A 302 -14.23 -5.27 -21.35
N THR A 303 -15.01 -4.77 -20.40
CA THR A 303 -15.85 -3.57 -20.59
C THR A 303 -15.02 -2.32 -20.90
N ILE A 304 -13.88 -2.15 -20.21
CA ILE A 304 -12.96 -1.03 -20.47
C ILE A 304 -12.45 -1.10 -21.91
N LEU A 305 -12.01 -2.26 -22.37
CA LEU A 305 -11.51 -2.46 -23.72
C LEU A 305 -12.63 -2.26 -24.76
N ASP A 306 -13.83 -2.85 -24.56
CA ASP A 306 -14.98 -2.66 -25.45
C ASP A 306 -15.30 -1.18 -25.65
N ASN A 307 -15.40 -0.42 -24.53
CA ASN A 307 -15.70 1.01 -24.57
C ASN A 307 -14.63 1.83 -25.29
N MET A 308 -13.35 1.55 -25.00
CA MET A 308 -12.24 2.30 -25.58
C MET A 308 -12.03 2.01 -27.07
N ILE A 309 -12.21 0.75 -27.47
CA ILE A 309 -12.13 0.32 -28.89
C ILE A 309 -13.30 0.92 -29.67
N ALA A 310 -14.53 0.82 -29.17
CA ALA A 310 -15.71 1.38 -29.82
C ALA A 310 -15.63 2.90 -29.96
N ALA A 311 -15.02 3.59 -29.00
CA ALA A 311 -14.76 5.04 -29.09
C ALA A 311 -13.60 5.37 -30.04
N GLY A 312 -12.87 4.37 -30.56
CA GLY A 312 -11.72 4.54 -31.46
C GLY A 312 -10.54 5.26 -30.79
N VAL A 313 -10.45 5.24 -29.46
CA VAL A 313 -9.34 5.88 -28.71
C VAL A 313 -8.14 4.96 -28.56
N ILE A 314 -8.35 3.63 -28.63
CA ILE A 314 -7.31 2.60 -28.76
C ILE A 314 -7.62 1.69 -29.96
N PRO A 315 -6.62 1.03 -30.55
CA PRO A 315 -6.82 0.04 -31.61
C PRO A 315 -7.47 -1.24 -31.09
N PRO A 316 -7.92 -2.16 -31.97
CA PRO A 316 -8.38 -3.48 -31.56
C PRO A 316 -7.33 -4.18 -30.68
N THR A 317 -7.70 -4.49 -29.45
CA THR A 317 -6.80 -5.02 -28.43
C THR A 317 -7.42 -6.27 -27.83
N ALA A 318 -6.80 -7.44 -28.04
CA ALA A 318 -7.12 -8.66 -27.31
C ALA A 318 -6.45 -8.65 -25.94
N ALA A 319 -6.93 -9.46 -24.99
CA ALA A 319 -6.28 -9.55 -23.68
C ALA A 319 -6.09 -11.00 -23.23
N LEU A 320 -4.94 -11.27 -22.61
CA LEU A 320 -4.61 -12.50 -21.92
C LEU A 320 -4.57 -12.20 -20.42
N LEU A 321 -5.58 -12.64 -19.67
CA LEU A 321 -5.63 -12.46 -18.23
C LEU A 321 -5.24 -13.79 -17.58
N ILE A 322 -4.18 -13.76 -16.78
CA ILE A 322 -3.51 -14.94 -16.27
C ILE A 322 -3.93 -15.17 -14.84
N ASP A 323 -4.47 -16.37 -14.54
CA ASP A 323 -4.74 -16.77 -13.17
C ASP A 323 -3.49 -17.26 -12.44
N ASN A 324 -3.50 -17.05 -11.14
CA ASN A 324 -2.54 -17.67 -10.23
C ASN A 324 -3.13 -18.99 -9.74
N PRO A 325 -2.50 -20.17 -9.99
CA PRO A 325 -3.05 -21.46 -9.56
C PRO A 325 -3.32 -21.54 -8.06
N THR A 326 -2.52 -20.84 -7.24
CA THR A 326 -2.71 -20.73 -5.78
C THR A 326 -2.25 -19.35 -5.30
N ALA A 327 -2.66 -18.97 -4.08
CA ALA A 327 -2.14 -17.74 -3.45
C ALA A 327 -0.61 -17.79 -3.26
N ASP A 328 -0.05 -18.95 -2.97
CA ASP A 328 1.39 -19.15 -2.83
C ASP A 328 2.12 -19.03 -4.17
N SER A 329 1.54 -19.50 -5.28
CA SER A 329 2.14 -19.34 -6.60
C SER A 329 2.25 -17.86 -6.99
N ARG A 330 1.26 -17.04 -6.64
CA ARG A 330 1.33 -15.59 -6.84
C ARG A 330 2.54 -14.96 -6.15
N GLY A 331 2.80 -15.33 -4.91
CA GLY A 331 3.92 -14.81 -4.11
C GLY A 331 5.29 -15.27 -4.61
N ARG A 332 5.38 -16.39 -5.34
CA ARG A 332 6.62 -16.92 -5.89
C ARG A 332 6.89 -16.49 -7.34
N GLU A 333 5.83 -16.30 -8.13
CA GLU A 333 5.93 -16.07 -9.56
C GLU A 333 5.97 -14.58 -9.93
N LEU A 334 5.18 -13.73 -9.26
CA LEU A 334 5.11 -12.31 -9.61
C LEU A 334 6.30 -11.47 -9.11
N PRO A 335 6.92 -11.71 -7.93
CA PRO A 335 8.25 -11.16 -7.69
C PRO A 335 9.22 -11.65 -8.78
N PRO A 336 10.30 -10.90 -9.11
CA PRO A 336 11.22 -11.25 -10.17
C PRO A 336 11.62 -12.73 -10.16
N ASN A 337 11.05 -13.49 -11.09
CA ASN A 337 11.22 -14.93 -11.25
C ASN A 337 11.57 -15.23 -12.72
N PRO A 338 12.80 -15.74 -13.00
CA PRO A 338 13.23 -16.05 -14.36
C PRO A 338 12.32 -17.06 -15.08
N ASP A 339 11.90 -18.13 -14.40
CA ASP A 339 11.07 -19.16 -15.00
C ASP A 339 9.68 -18.62 -15.36
N PHE A 340 9.12 -17.75 -14.51
CA PHE A 340 7.85 -17.12 -14.83
C PHE A 340 7.95 -16.15 -16.01
N ALA A 341 9.01 -15.35 -16.09
CA ALA A 341 9.24 -14.50 -17.26
C ALA A 341 9.47 -15.33 -18.55
N ASP A 342 10.20 -16.45 -18.46
CA ASP A 342 10.41 -17.36 -19.57
C ASP A 342 9.11 -18.08 -19.99
N PHE A 343 8.27 -18.50 -19.04
CA PHE A 343 6.92 -19.00 -19.33
C PHE A 343 6.10 -17.98 -20.16
N LEU A 344 6.08 -16.72 -19.73
CA LEU A 344 5.34 -15.69 -20.45
C LEU A 344 5.81 -15.54 -21.89
N ALA A 345 7.12 -15.49 -22.10
CA ALA A 345 7.69 -15.24 -23.43
C ALA A 345 7.70 -16.49 -24.32
N ARG A 346 8.03 -17.67 -23.75
CA ARG A 346 8.35 -18.89 -24.52
C ARG A 346 7.21 -19.91 -24.60
N GLU A 347 6.22 -19.82 -23.69
CA GLU A 347 5.05 -20.71 -23.70
C GLU A 347 3.75 -19.94 -23.94
N LEU A 348 3.44 -18.92 -23.12
CA LEU A 348 2.19 -18.17 -23.24
C LEU A 348 2.05 -17.43 -24.59
N MET A 349 3.05 -16.65 -24.98
CA MET A 349 2.95 -15.88 -26.24
C MET A 349 2.96 -16.76 -27.50
N PRO A 350 3.75 -17.85 -27.60
CA PRO A 350 3.58 -18.83 -28.67
C PRO A 350 2.23 -19.53 -28.69
N TRP A 351 1.67 -19.85 -27.49
CA TRP A 351 0.31 -20.38 -27.39
C TRP A 351 -0.73 -19.37 -27.86
N ALA A 352 -0.60 -18.10 -27.49
CA ALA A 352 -1.51 -17.03 -27.92
C ALA A 352 -1.51 -16.87 -29.45
N ARG A 353 -0.36 -17.04 -30.11
CA ARG A 353 -0.29 -17.06 -31.59
C ARG A 353 -1.15 -18.17 -32.19
N LYS A 354 -1.15 -19.36 -31.59
CA LYS A 354 -2.01 -20.48 -32.02
C LYS A 354 -3.49 -20.18 -31.81
N GLN A 355 -3.81 -19.25 -30.87
CA GLN A 355 -5.17 -18.76 -30.63
C GLN A 355 -5.55 -17.56 -31.53
N GLY A 356 -4.75 -17.25 -32.55
CA GLY A 356 -5.00 -16.14 -33.47
C GLY A 356 -4.62 -14.76 -32.90
N ILE A 357 -3.69 -14.71 -31.93
CA ILE A 357 -3.15 -13.47 -31.39
C ILE A 357 -1.65 -13.43 -31.68
N ALA A 358 -1.30 -12.83 -32.80
CA ALA A 358 0.08 -12.68 -33.24
C ALA A 358 0.38 -11.19 -33.46
N VAL A 359 1.10 -10.58 -32.53
CA VAL A 359 1.49 -9.17 -32.63
C VAL A 359 2.99 -9.00 -32.30
N PRO A 360 3.67 -7.99 -32.86
CA PRO A 360 5.06 -7.70 -32.50
C PRO A 360 5.17 -7.09 -31.08
N ALA A 361 6.38 -7.08 -30.53
CA ALA A 361 6.66 -6.52 -29.21
C ALA A 361 6.14 -5.07 -29.04
N ALA A 362 6.31 -4.22 -30.06
CA ALA A 362 5.82 -2.84 -30.04
C ALA A 362 4.30 -2.70 -29.83
N ARG A 363 3.53 -3.76 -30.10
CA ARG A 363 2.07 -3.82 -29.93
C ARG A 363 1.65 -4.74 -28.78
N THR A 364 2.60 -5.26 -28.02
CA THR A 364 2.37 -6.06 -26.81
C THR A 364 2.52 -5.18 -25.59
N VAL A 365 1.45 -5.09 -24.81
CA VAL A 365 1.44 -4.44 -23.49
C VAL A 365 1.41 -5.53 -22.43
N ILE A 366 2.35 -5.51 -21.51
CA ILE A 366 2.31 -6.34 -20.29
C ILE A 366 2.05 -5.45 -19.09
N GLY A 367 1.09 -5.83 -18.25
CA GLY A 367 0.67 -4.98 -17.15
C GLY A 367 0.16 -5.73 -15.92
N GLY A 368 -0.02 -4.98 -14.86
CA GLY A 368 -0.59 -5.46 -13.60
C GLY A 368 -0.34 -4.49 -12.45
N SER A 369 -0.88 -4.84 -11.29
CA SER A 369 -0.79 -4.01 -10.09
C SER A 369 0.10 -4.65 -9.03
N SER A 370 0.74 -3.82 -8.20
CA SER A 370 1.57 -4.28 -7.08
C SER A 370 2.72 -5.20 -7.58
N TYR A 371 2.77 -6.45 -7.12
CA TYR A 371 3.68 -7.46 -7.68
C TYR A 371 3.45 -7.70 -9.18
N GLY A 372 2.23 -7.51 -9.69
CA GLY A 372 1.97 -7.59 -11.13
C GLY A 372 2.68 -6.50 -11.93
N GLY A 373 2.77 -5.27 -11.40
CA GLY A 373 3.56 -4.19 -11.99
C GLY A 373 5.07 -4.47 -11.97
N LEU A 374 5.55 -5.05 -10.87
CA LEU A 374 6.93 -5.52 -10.72
C LEU A 374 7.25 -6.62 -11.74
N ALA A 375 6.39 -7.66 -11.85
CA ALA A 375 6.51 -8.76 -12.81
C ALA A 375 6.52 -8.28 -14.25
N SER A 376 5.63 -7.32 -14.59
CA SER A 376 5.56 -6.74 -15.94
C SER A 376 6.86 -6.08 -16.34
N SER A 377 7.43 -5.28 -15.45
CA SER A 377 8.71 -4.60 -15.68
C SER A 377 9.87 -5.59 -15.78
N TYR A 378 9.85 -6.65 -14.97
CA TYR A 378 10.87 -7.69 -15.01
C TYR A 378 10.78 -8.56 -16.29
N ALA A 379 9.56 -8.92 -16.71
CA ALA A 379 9.36 -9.67 -17.96
C ALA A 379 9.85 -8.86 -19.18
N ALA A 380 9.58 -7.55 -19.22
CA ALA A 380 10.06 -6.68 -20.30
C ALA A 380 11.59 -6.44 -20.24
N LEU A 381 12.20 -6.46 -19.04
CA LEU A 381 13.65 -6.42 -18.89
C LEU A 381 14.32 -7.67 -19.50
N ARG A 382 13.72 -8.86 -19.29
CA ARG A 382 14.25 -10.15 -19.76
C ARG A 382 13.95 -10.44 -21.23
N HIS A 383 12.75 -10.06 -21.67
CA HIS A 383 12.21 -10.38 -23.00
C HIS A 383 11.70 -9.13 -23.72
N PRO A 384 12.55 -8.11 -23.97
CA PRO A 384 12.14 -6.90 -24.67
C PRO A 384 11.73 -7.15 -26.12
N GLU A 385 12.15 -8.27 -26.71
CA GLU A 385 11.74 -8.73 -28.04
C GLU A 385 10.30 -9.25 -28.07
N VAL A 386 9.67 -9.46 -26.90
CA VAL A 386 8.28 -9.91 -26.75
C VAL A 386 7.39 -8.81 -26.17
N PHE A 387 7.88 -8.09 -25.16
CA PHE A 387 7.14 -7.10 -24.38
C PHE A 387 7.72 -5.70 -24.59
N GLY A 388 7.15 -4.96 -25.53
CA GLY A 388 7.63 -3.61 -25.84
C GLY A 388 6.99 -2.48 -25.03
N ASN A 389 5.92 -2.78 -24.26
CA ASN A 389 5.23 -1.77 -23.45
C ASN A 389 4.88 -2.35 -22.06
N VAL A 390 5.20 -1.60 -21.02
CA VAL A 390 4.90 -1.93 -19.62
C VAL A 390 3.85 -0.99 -19.07
N LEU A 391 2.77 -1.56 -18.52
CA LEU A 391 1.72 -0.85 -17.77
C LEU A 391 1.78 -1.27 -16.32
N SER A 392 2.48 -0.51 -15.49
CA SER A 392 2.63 -0.79 -14.07
C SER A 392 1.73 0.11 -13.22
N GLN A 393 0.90 -0.51 -12.40
CA GLN A 393 -0.01 0.15 -11.46
C GLN A 393 0.46 -0.12 -10.03
N SER A 394 0.93 0.89 -9.34
CA SER A 394 1.46 0.77 -7.97
C SER A 394 2.50 -0.35 -7.84
N GLY A 395 3.46 -0.40 -8.78
CA GLY A 395 4.45 -1.48 -8.84
C GLY A 395 5.29 -1.58 -7.56
N SER A 396 5.51 -2.80 -7.08
CA SER A 396 6.23 -3.08 -5.82
C SER A 396 7.75 -2.96 -5.97
N TYR A 397 8.25 -1.84 -6.48
CA TYR A 397 9.68 -1.64 -6.78
C TYR A 397 10.57 -1.50 -5.55
N TRP A 398 9.99 -1.46 -4.35
CA TRP A 398 10.69 -1.62 -3.08
C TRP A 398 11.27 -3.02 -2.88
N TRP A 399 10.75 -4.01 -3.60
CA TRP A 399 11.09 -5.42 -3.44
C TRP A 399 12.55 -5.76 -3.82
N SER A 400 13.13 -6.71 -3.09
CA SER A 400 14.44 -7.32 -3.36
C SER A 400 14.43 -8.80 -2.98
N PRO A 401 15.25 -9.65 -3.63
CA PRO A 401 15.49 -11.01 -3.14
C PRO A 401 16.13 -10.98 -1.75
N PRO A 402 16.00 -12.04 -0.96
CA PRO A 402 16.67 -12.15 0.33
C PRO A 402 18.20 -11.97 0.20
N GLY A 403 18.78 -11.09 1.04
CA GLY A 403 20.19 -10.79 1.05
C GLY A 403 20.66 -9.74 0.04
N GLU A 404 19.77 -9.24 -0.79
CA GLU A 404 20.03 -8.13 -1.72
C GLU A 404 19.56 -6.79 -1.13
N GLU A 405 20.16 -5.70 -1.56
CA GLU A 405 19.72 -4.35 -1.23
C GLU A 405 18.33 -4.06 -1.81
N ASP A 406 17.58 -3.15 -1.17
CA ASP A 406 16.27 -2.72 -1.60
C ASP A 406 16.23 -2.19 -3.04
N GLN A 407 15.05 -2.25 -3.68
CA GLN A 407 14.81 -1.75 -5.03
C GLN A 407 15.65 -2.47 -6.10
N TRP A 408 15.78 -3.78 -5.95
CA TRP A 408 16.62 -4.63 -6.81
C TRP A 408 16.35 -4.41 -8.31
N LEU A 409 15.08 -4.37 -8.74
CA LEU A 409 14.75 -4.23 -10.17
C LEU A 409 15.20 -2.88 -10.73
N THR A 410 15.10 -1.79 -9.96
CA THR A 410 15.60 -0.48 -10.37
C THR A 410 17.10 -0.54 -10.67
N ARG A 411 17.89 -1.24 -9.83
CA ARG A 411 19.31 -1.45 -10.05
C ARG A 411 19.60 -2.30 -11.30
N GLN A 412 18.75 -3.29 -11.61
CA GLN A 412 18.90 -4.06 -12.84
C GLN A 412 18.74 -3.15 -14.08
N PHE A 413 17.78 -2.22 -14.08
CA PHE A 413 17.65 -1.24 -15.16
C PHE A 413 18.84 -0.29 -15.26
N VAL A 414 19.48 0.06 -14.16
CA VAL A 414 20.75 0.83 -14.20
C VAL A 414 21.84 0.05 -14.92
N ALA A 415 21.98 -1.24 -14.64
CA ALA A 415 23.07 -2.11 -15.11
C ALA A 415 22.98 -2.45 -16.61
N VAL A 416 21.78 -2.58 -17.19
CA VAL A 416 21.62 -2.97 -18.60
C VAL A 416 21.68 -1.74 -19.54
N ARG A 417 21.97 -1.97 -20.82
CA ARG A 417 21.78 -0.95 -21.87
C ARG A 417 20.29 -0.61 -22.01
N THR A 418 19.96 0.55 -22.56
CA THR A 418 18.58 0.94 -22.88
C THR A 418 17.95 -0.07 -23.83
N LEU A 419 16.78 -0.58 -23.46
CA LEU A 419 15.99 -1.56 -24.20
C LEU A 419 14.87 -0.86 -24.97
N PRO A 420 14.33 -1.44 -26.06
CA PRO A 420 13.23 -0.87 -26.81
C PRO A 420 11.87 -1.09 -26.08
N VAL A 421 11.74 -0.56 -24.87
CA VAL A 421 10.57 -0.72 -24.01
C VAL A 421 10.07 0.65 -23.57
N ARG A 422 8.76 0.83 -23.58
CA ARG A 422 8.07 2.03 -23.10
C ARG A 422 7.35 1.73 -21.79
N PHE A 423 7.23 2.72 -20.93
CA PHE A 423 6.66 2.54 -19.59
C PHE A 423 5.53 3.52 -19.31
N PHE A 424 4.44 3.00 -18.80
CA PHE A 424 3.47 3.73 -17.99
C PHE A 424 3.60 3.28 -16.54
N LEU A 425 3.90 4.21 -15.63
CA LEU A 425 4.01 3.95 -14.20
C LEU A 425 2.93 4.76 -13.47
N GLY A 426 1.98 4.08 -12.84
CA GLY A 426 0.97 4.69 -11.99
C GLY A 426 1.28 4.45 -10.51
N ALA A 427 1.03 5.44 -9.64
CA ALA A 427 1.11 5.28 -8.18
C ALA A 427 0.07 6.14 -7.48
N GLY A 428 -0.38 5.69 -6.30
CA GLY A 428 -1.28 6.45 -5.43
C GLY A 428 -0.52 7.39 -4.50
N LEU A 429 -1.01 8.60 -4.30
CA LEU A 429 -0.42 9.56 -3.35
C LEU A 429 -0.43 9.05 -1.90
N PHE A 430 -1.35 8.14 -1.57
CA PHE A 430 -1.48 7.56 -0.24
C PHE A 430 -0.69 6.25 -0.07
N GLU A 431 0.24 5.96 -1.00
CA GLU A 431 1.11 4.78 -0.96
C GLU A 431 2.55 5.14 -0.53
N SER A 432 2.71 6.26 0.17
CA SER A 432 4.02 6.71 0.67
C SER A 432 4.56 5.79 1.77
N GLY A 433 5.89 5.80 1.92
CA GLY A 433 6.60 5.00 2.90
C GLY A 433 6.42 5.45 4.34
N ARG A 434 7.01 4.71 5.28
CA ARG A 434 6.87 4.88 6.73
C ARG A 434 8.19 4.68 7.45
N GLY A 435 8.34 5.37 8.57
CA GLY A 435 9.50 5.16 9.45
C GLY A 435 10.84 5.35 8.72
N GLY A 436 10.90 6.25 7.74
CA GLY A 436 12.09 6.48 6.95
C GLY A 436 12.32 5.46 5.81
N GLN A 437 11.45 4.46 5.67
CA GLN A 437 11.53 3.50 4.55
C GLN A 437 10.66 3.97 3.37
N PRO A 438 11.18 3.96 2.14
CA PRO A 438 10.41 4.35 0.96
C PRO A 438 9.28 3.37 0.67
N GLY A 439 8.09 3.89 0.37
CA GLY A 439 6.92 3.13 -0.03
C GLY A 439 6.82 2.92 -1.55
N ILE A 440 5.64 2.54 -1.98
CA ILE A 440 5.33 2.36 -3.40
C ILE A 440 5.48 3.68 -4.16
N LEU A 441 4.98 4.78 -3.63
CA LEU A 441 5.04 6.08 -4.29
C LEU A 441 6.50 6.51 -4.58
N GLU A 442 7.35 6.47 -3.56
CA GLU A 442 8.75 6.89 -3.65
C GLU A 442 9.54 5.96 -4.59
N THR A 443 9.32 4.64 -4.49
CA THR A 443 10.06 3.67 -5.32
C THR A 443 9.61 3.69 -6.80
N ASN A 444 8.35 4.02 -7.09
CA ASN A 444 7.89 4.28 -8.46
C ASN A 444 8.49 5.58 -9.02
N ARG A 445 8.58 6.65 -8.22
CA ARG A 445 9.28 7.89 -8.59
C ARG A 445 10.75 7.64 -8.89
N HIS A 446 11.43 6.85 -8.06
CA HIS A 446 12.83 6.51 -8.27
C HIS A 446 13.05 5.72 -9.56
N LEU A 447 12.25 4.67 -9.79
CA LEU A 447 12.32 3.92 -11.05
C LEU A 447 12.05 4.83 -12.27
N ARG A 448 11.03 5.70 -12.21
CA ARG A 448 10.75 6.70 -13.24
C ARG A 448 12.00 7.52 -13.58
N ASP A 449 12.68 8.03 -12.55
CA ASP A 449 13.82 8.92 -12.73
C ASP A 449 15.03 8.18 -13.33
N VAL A 450 15.28 6.95 -12.87
CA VAL A 450 16.30 6.07 -13.45
C VAL A 450 15.99 5.76 -14.92
N LEU A 451 14.78 5.36 -15.25
CA LEU A 451 14.39 5.03 -16.63
C LEU A 451 14.51 6.27 -17.54
N ARG A 452 14.07 7.45 -17.10
CA ARG A 452 14.20 8.69 -17.86
C ARG A 452 15.66 9.09 -18.09
N ALA A 453 16.49 8.98 -17.05
CA ALA A 453 17.93 9.26 -17.15
C ALA A 453 18.65 8.34 -18.15
N LYS A 454 18.13 7.11 -18.32
CA LYS A 454 18.60 6.14 -19.32
C LYS A 454 18.00 6.34 -20.72
N GLY A 455 17.11 7.29 -20.92
CA GLY A 455 16.50 7.58 -22.22
C GLY A 455 15.28 6.73 -22.59
N TYR A 456 14.66 6.03 -21.61
CA TYR A 456 13.38 5.34 -21.87
C TYR A 456 12.24 6.34 -22.01
N LEU A 457 11.24 6.02 -22.82
CA LEU A 457 9.97 6.74 -22.85
C LEU A 457 9.12 6.32 -21.65
N VAL A 458 8.93 7.25 -20.70
CA VAL A 458 8.21 6.99 -19.44
C VAL A 458 7.14 8.03 -19.21
N THR A 459 5.89 7.59 -19.19
CA THR A 459 4.78 8.36 -18.62
C THR A 459 4.59 7.94 -17.17
N HIS A 460 4.57 8.91 -16.26
CA HIS A 460 4.28 8.67 -14.84
C HIS A 460 3.05 9.45 -14.43
N ARG A 461 2.10 8.76 -13.78
CA ARG A 461 0.87 9.37 -13.28
C ARG A 461 0.69 9.06 -11.79
N GLU A 462 0.54 10.11 -11.01
CA GLU A 462 0.16 10.01 -9.60
C GLU A 462 -1.32 10.36 -9.46
N VAL A 463 -2.05 9.54 -8.72
CA VAL A 463 -3.48 9.76 -8.45
C VAL A 463 -3.71 9.91 -6.96
N ALA A 464 -4.66 10.74 -6.55
CA ALA A 464 -5.06 10.86 -5.15
C ALA A 464 -5.89 9.64 -4.72
N GLY A 465 -5.23 8.49 -4.68
CA GLY A 465 -5.76 7.18 -4.36
C GLY A 465 -4.79 6.35 -3.52
N GLY A 466 -5.24 5.18 -3.09
CA GLY A 466 -4.46 4.20 -2.34
C GLY A 466 -4.14 2.95 -3.16
N HIS A 467 -3.71 1.90 -2.46
CA HIS A 467 -3.37 0.61 -3.05
C HIS A 467 -4.62 -0.25 -3.27
N ASP A 468 -5.46 0.13 -4.24
CA ASP A 468 -6.75 -0.51 -4.45
C ASP A 468 -7.20 -0.59 -5.92
N TYR A 469 -8.07 -1.57 -6.20
CA TYR A 469 -8.62 -1.80 -7.54
C TYR A 469 -9.55 -0.69 -8.03
N LEU A 470 -10.14 0.10 -7.13
CA LEU A 470 -10.98 1.25 -7.50
C LEU A 470 -10.13 2.32 -8.20
N SER A 471 -8.89 2.54 -7.74
CA SER A 471 -7.90 3.38 -8.38
C SER A 471 -7.40 2.74 -9.69
N TRP A 472 -7.05 1.44 -9.64
CA TRP A 472 -6.45 0.75 -10.78
C TRP A 472 -7.38 0.58 -11.99
N ARG A 473 -8.71 0.50 -11.80
CA ARG A 473 -9.64 0.47 -12.95
C ARG A 473 -9.59 1.74 -13.80
N GLY A 474 -9.27 2.90 -13.19
CA GLY A 474 -9.06 4.17 -13.89
C GLY A 474 -7.68 4.23 -14.54
N THR A 475 -6.62 3.92 -13.79
CA THR A 475 -5.25 4.00 -14.30
C THR A 475 -4.93 2.93 -15.35
N LEU A 476 -5.71 1.83 -15.44
CA LEU A 476 -5.62 0.89 -16.56
C LEU A 476 -5.94 1.59 -17.89
N SER A 477 -7.07 2.28 -17.96
CA SER A 477 -7.47 3.02 -19.17
C SER A 477 -6.49 4.17 -19.49
N ASP A 478 -6.00 4.87 -18.46
CA ASP A 478 -4.99 5.91 -18.63
C ASP A 478 -3.70 5.36 -19.26
N GLY A 479 -3.21 4.22 -18.74
CA GLY A 479 -2.01 3.57 -19.26
C GLY A 479 -2.19 3.07 -20.70
N LEU A 480 -3.37 2.52 -21.04
CA LEU A 480 -3.67 2.09 -22.41
C LEU A 480 -3.70 3.29 -23.36
N LEU A 481 -4.30 4.42 -22.99
CA LEU A 481 -4.29 5.65 -23.79
C LEU A 481 -2.87 6.16 -24.06
N GLU A 482 -1.99 6.11 -23.08
CA GLU A 482 -0.60 6.58 -23.22
C GLU A 482 0.28 5.63 -24.02
N LEU A 483 0.07 4.33 -23.90
CA LEU A 483 0.93 3.33 -24.56
C LEU A 483 0.47 3.00 -25.98
N ILE A 484 -0.84 2.86 -26.21
CA ILE A 484 -1.41 2.38 -27.48
C ILE A 484 -2.55 3.25 -28.01
N GLY A 485 -2.92 4.33 -27.35
CA GLY A 485 -3.87 5.31 -27.87
C GLY A 485 -3.30 6.13 -29.03
N LYS A 486 -4.15 6.82 -29.78
CA LYS A 486 -3.75 7.63 -30.94
C LYS A 486 -2.59 8.59 -30.66
N ASN A 487 -2.58 9.23 -29.50
CA ASN A 487 -1.51 10.14 -29.09
C ASN A 487 -0.23 9.39 -28.64
N GLY A 488 -0.38 8.19 -28.11
CA GLY A 488 0.74 7.32 -27.73
C GLY A 488 1.46 6.74 -28.94
N LEU A 489 0.71 6.38 -29.99
CA LEU A 489 1.26 5.88 -31.25
C LEU A 489 1.99 6.96 -32.05
N ALA A 490 1.58 8.22 -31.96
CA ALA A 490 2.24 9.34 -32.63
C ALA A 490 3.64 9.68 -32.05
N ARG A 491 4.01 9.09 -30.91
CA ARG A 491 5.33 9.26 -30.26
C ARG A 491 6.30 8.11 -30.55
N GLN A 492 5.90 7.16 -31.38
CA GLN A 492 6.76 6.08 -31.92
C GLN A 492 7.57 6.58 -33.12
#